data_8911162d72099379f7addcbc6090c1b6
#
_entry.id   8911162d72099379f7addcbc6090c1b6
#
_cell.length_a   1.000
_cell.length_b   1.000
_cell.length_c   1.000
_cell.angle_alpha   90.00
_cell.angle_beta   90.00
_cell.angle_gamma   90.00
#
_symmetry.space_group_name_H-M   'P 1'
#
loop_
_entity.id
_entity.type
_entity.pdbx_description
1 polymer ?
#
loop_
_entity_poly.entity_id
_entity_poly.type
_entity_poly.pdbx_seq_one_letter_code
_entity_poly.pdbx_strand_id
1 'polypeptide(L)'
;MLTTLTLVSLCLVASTTQASDEWIDNWKSFAAETGLPEHAAWVAAIDNAEVRALAKDWADFRGYTASSLLAKETLPAELKPGFIITKDNIDSLPWVNDYLPQYWIDRLTSEWTPIKGIRIVPTTHYYMQRARLDATKELEPDHFKINEKGELRDKNGEHGFISEAGLPFINPKNGEELNWLFNAHGVGTDDLYFDTIDMAACNSENNLERIYKANIFWRRMAGRVSAPPLGNVEGFEGITEAGALLIKSPRDVRGLAGVRLRFADADKDDDFKLYIPSLRRTRALTGTNGQDPIAPGLELTWDEWRSNWFKTDRRKFKYTLIKEGIILAGPEVGNVYDPLRISDDACNLSGIVDMELRPTWLYEITDLTETYQYSVKRVHVDKETYYAQYLEMVDRNGDIWRIWDDTRDWEPTTGRFMWRSAVIANVRDERATIITVDSAWDKLDSMTNAIFNIDQLRDRR
;
A
#
# COMPACT_ATOMS: atom_id res chain seq x y z
N MET A 1 63.09 3.08 9.89
CA MET A 1 62.14 4.17 9.85
C MET A 1 60.77 3.57 9.70
N LEU A 2 60.18 3.29 10.82
CA LEU A 2 58.81 2.83 10.97
C LEU A 2 57.99 4.00 11.48
N THR A 3 56.68 3.86 11.30
CA THR A 3 55.55 4.56 11.92
C THR A 3 54.77 5.42 10.95
N THR A 4 53.58 4.95 10.74
CA THR A 4 52.26 5.50 11.06
C THR A 4 51.25 5.12 9.99
N LEU A 5 50.42 4.13 10.29
CA LEU A 5 49.13 3.93 9.64
C LEU A 5 48.27 3.04 10.57
N THR A 6 47.61 3.66 11.51
CA THR A 6 46.45 3.07 12.20
C THR A 6 45.74 4.18 12.95
N LEU A 7 44.64 4.70 12.38
CA LEU A 7 43.57 5.43 13.10
C LEU A 7 42.61 6.07 12.08
N VAL A 8 41.82 5.27 11.37
CA VAL A 8 40.66 5.80 10.65
C VAL A 8 39.48 4.81 10.61
N SER A 9 39.42 3.84 11.49
CA SER A 9 38.33 2.84 11.40
C SER A 9 37.32 2.85 12.55
N LEU A 10 37.33 3.86 13.43
CA LEU A 10 36.42 3.86 14.61
C LEU A 10 35.32 4.91 14.62
N CYS A 11 35.26 5.81 13.64
CA CYS A 11 34.26 6.89 13.64
C CYS A 11 32.97 6.57 12.82
N LEU A 12 32.94 5.52 12.00
CA LEU A 12 31.76 5.21 11.18
C LEU A 12 30.70 4.34 11.87
N VAL A 13 31.05 3.59 12.91
CA VAL A 13 30.11 2.69 13.58
C VAL A 13 29.24 3.42 14.63
N ALA A 14 29.74 4.52 15.19
CA ALA A 14 28.99 5.29 16.20
C ALA A 14 27.89 6.18 15.57
N SER A 15 28.00 6.55 14.29
CA SER A 15 27.00 7.41 13.63
C SER A 15 25.74 6.66 13.19
N THR A 16 25.83 5.35 12.92
CA THR A 16 24.67 4.56 12.47
C THR A 16 23.76 4.15 13.62
N THR A 17 24.30 3.90 14.81
CA THR A 17 23.49 3.53 16.00
C THR A 17 22.73 4.73 16.58
N GLN A 18 23.29 5.94 16.51
CA GLN A 18 22.65 7.14 17.02
C GLN A 18 21.49 7.61 16.13
N ALA A 19 21.62 7.47 14.81
CA ALA A 19 20.56 7.79 13.86
C ALA A 19 19.39 6.79 13.87
N SER A 20 19.57 5.58 14.39
CA SER A 20 18.52 4.55 14.41
C SER A 20 17.43 4.78 15.47
N ASP A 21 17.71 5.51 16.53
CA ASP A 21 16.77 5.74 17.65
C ASP A 21 16.18 7.15 17.67
N GLU A 22 16.79 8.11 16.97
CA GLU A 22 16.39 9.52 16.93
C GLU A 22 14.92 9.72 16.51
N TRP A 23 14.40 8.90 15.59
CA TRP A 23 13.03 9.00 15.16
C TRP A 23 12.02 8.70 16.29
N ILE A 24 12.35 7.77 17.20
CA ILE A 24 11.53 7.47 18.38
C ILE A 24 11.58 8.65 19.37
N ASP A 25 12.75 9.25 19.56
CA ASP A 25 12.88 10.41 20.45
C ASP A 25 12.16 11.64 19.87
N ASN A 26 12.15 11.80 18.57
CA ASN A 26 11.33 12.83 17.90
C ASN A 26 9.82 12.62 18.15
N TRP A 27 9.34 11.37 18.07
CA TRP A 27 7.96 11.04 18.42
C TRP A 27 7.64 11.28 19.90
N LYS A 28 8.56 10.96 20.83
CA LYS A 28 8.39 11.24 22.26
C LYS A 28 8.25 12.73 22.53
N SER A 29 9.13 13.55 21.95
CA SER A 29 9.09 14.99 22.08
C SER A 29 7.78 15.55 21.52
N PHE A 30 7.39 15.11 20.33
CA PHE A 30 6.17 15.52 19.67
C PHE A 30 4.90 15.13 20.46
N ALA A 31 4.83 13.92 20.97
CA ALA A 31 3.69 13.47 21.78
C ALA A 31 3.56 14.27 23.08
N ALA A 32 4.69 14.64 23.71
CA ALA A 32 4.70 15.51 24.89
C ALA A 32 4.23 16.94 24.57
N GLU A 33 4.61 17.49 23.41
CA GLU A 33 4.19 18.82 22.96
C GLU A 33 2.71 18.89 22.62
N THR A 34 2.19 17.88 21.90
CA THR A 34 0.78 17.87 21.48
C THR A 34 -0.17 17.49 22.60
N GLY A 35 0.28 16.68 23.55
CA GLY A 35 -0.55 16.14 24.64
C GLY A 35 -1.70 15.25 24.16
N LEU A 36 -1.68 14.80 22.88
CA LEU A 36 -2.75 13.98 22.32
C LEU A 36 -2.58 12.52 22.74
N PRO A 37 -3.65 11.88 23.27
CA PRO A 37 -3.59 10.49 23.72
C PRO A 37 -3.13 9.50 22.65
N GLU A 38 -3.55 9.72 21.41
CA GLU A 38 -3.18 8.90 20.26
C GLU A 38 -1.66 8.94 19.97
N HIS A 39 -1.02 10.09 20.10
CA HIS A 39 0.43 10.20 19.92
C HIS A 39 1.18 9.53 21.06
N ALA A 40 0.69 9.65 22.30
CA ALA A 40 1.25 8.95 23.44
C ALA A 40 1.12 7.42 23.31
N ALA A 41 -0.02 6.94 22.81
CA ALA A 41 -0.24 5.52 22.53
C ALA A 41 0.71 5.00 21.43
N TRP A 42 0.92 5.79 20.38
CA TRP A 42 1.89 5.47 19.34
C TRP A 42 3.31 5.36 19.88
N VAL A 43 3.76 6.31 20.68
CA VAL A 43 5.06 6.26 21.34
C VAL A 43 5.20 4.99 22.19
N ALA A 44 4.17 4.61 22.94
CA ALA A 44 4.18 3.38 23.72
C ALA A 44 4.34 2.12 22.86
N ALA A 45 3.79 2.12 21.64
CA ALA A 45 3.91 1.00 20.71
C ALA A 45 5.32 0.87 20.10
N ILE A 46 6.01 1.99 19.84
CA ILE A 46 7.32 2.00 19.17
C ILE A 46 8.53 2.01 20.12
N ASP A 47 8.37 2.44 21.36
CA ASP A 47 9.49 2.61 22.31
C ASP A 47 9.86 1.32 23.02
N ASN A 48 10.38 0.35 22.27
CA ASN A 48 10.85 -0.91 22.84
C ASN A 48 12.09 -1.45 22.08
N ALA A 49 12.77 -2.44 22.68
CA ALA A 49 14.03 -2.97 22.17
C ALA A 49 13.86 -3.77 20.87
N GLU A 50 12.73 -4.46 20.68
CA GLU A 50 12.46 -5.26 19.47
C GLU A 50 12.29 -4.36 18.26
N VAL A 51 11.55 -3.26 18.42
CA VAL A 51 11.36 -2.22 17.38
C VAL A 51 12.70 -1.64 16.96
N ARG A 52 13.56 -1.24 17.93
CA ARG A 52 14.89 -0.70 17.63
C ARG A 52 15.76 -1.69 16.86
N ALA A 53 15.77 -2.95 17.31
CA ALA A 53 16.58 -4.00 16.69
C ALA A 53 16.12 -4.28 15.25
N LEU A 54 14.82 -4.40 15.01
CA LEU A 54 14.29 -4.71 13.68
C LEU A 54 14.42 -3.52 12.71
N ALA A 55 14.18 -2.30 13.21
CA ALA A 55 14.42 -1.06 12.45
C ALA A 55 15.87 -0.94 12.01
N LYS A 56 16.81 -1.22 12.94
CA LYS A 56 18.24 -1.20 12.64
C LYS A 56 18.63 -2.26 11.60
N ASP A 57 18.15 -3.50 11.74
CA ASP A 57 18.50 -4.57 10.82
C ASP A 57 18.04 -4.30 9.38
N TRP A 58 16.85 -3.72 9.22
CA TRP A 58 16.34 -3.30 7.91
C TRP A 58 17.11 -2.10 7.35
N ALA A 59 17.44 -1.11 8.22
CA ALA A 59 18.21 0.06 7.80
C ALA A 59 19.62 -0.34 7.35
N ASP A 60 20.29 -1.20 8.11
CA ASP A 60 21.62 -1.72 7.75
C ASP A 60 21.58 -2.48 6.41
N PHE A 61 20.54 -3.28 6.19
CA PHE A 61 20.39 -4.04 4.96
C PHE A 61 20.09 -3.17 3.75
N ARG A 62 19.19 -2.18 3.89
CA ARG A 62 18.84 -1.25 2.81
C ARG A 62 19.93 -0.21 2.54
N GLY A 63 20.71 0.14 3.55
CA GLY A 63 21.71 1.20 3.50
C GLY A 63 21.14 2.61 3.72
N TYR A 64 19.87 2.75 4.08
CA TYR A 64 19.22 4.03 4.39
C TYR A 64 18.03 3.88 5.34
N THR A 65 17.61 5.02 5.92
CA THR A 65 16.32 5.23 6.59
C THR A 65 15.59 6.40 5.93
N ALA A 66 14.29 6.53 6.17
CA ALA A 66 13.53 7.69 5.69
C ALA A 66 14.19 9.00 6.14
N SER A 67 14.51 9.14 7.44
CA SER A 67 15.17 10.34 7.97
C SER A 67 16.53 10.61 7.32
N SER A 68 17.31 9.56 7.00
CA SER A 68 18.61 9.73 6.33
C SER A 68 18.49 10.19 4.89
N LEU A 69 17.38 9.90 4.22
CA LEU A 69 17.07 10.41 2.89
C LEU A 69 16.57 11.86 2.96
N LEU A 70 15.67 12.17 3.92
CA LEU A 70 15.18 13.53 4.14
C LEU A 70 16.32 14.50 4.48
N ALA A 71 17.30 14.06 5.28
CA ALA A 71 18.47 14.87 5.66
C ALA A 71 19.37 15.27 4.48
N LYS A 72 19.22 14.67 3.30
CA LYS A 72 19.97 15.05 2.09
C LYS A 72 19.32 16.18 1.32
N GLU A 73 18.09 16.53 1.67
CA GLU A 73 17.28 17.53 0.98
C GLU A 73 17.24 18.85 1.75
N THR A 74 17.08 19.93 1.02
CA THR A 74 16.84 21.26 1.61
C THR A 74 15.33 21.44 1.69
N LEU A 75 14.74 21.11 2.84
CA LEU A 75 13.32 21.23 3.06
C LEU A 75 12.91 22.66 3.46
N PRO A 76 11.72 23.13 3.06
CA PRO A 76 11.12 24.36 3.60
C PRO A 76 11.05 24.34 5.13
N ALA A 77 11.25 25.49 5.76
CA ALA A 77 11.34 25.61 7.22
C ALA A 77 10.03 25.23 7.96
N GLU A 78 8.91 25.33 7.27
CA GLU A 78 7.58 24.96 7.76
C GLU A 78 7.32 23.44 7.70
N LEU A 79 8.04 22.69 6.84
CA LEU A 79 7.92 21.24 6.75
C LEU A 79 8.58 20.54 7.95
N LYS A 80 8.03 20.76 9.13
CA LYS A 80 8.51 20.19 10.40
C LYS A 80 7.34 19.72 11.26
N PRO A 81 7.55 18.74 12.13
CA PRO A 81 6.54 18.29 13.07
C PRO A 81 5.88 19.45 13.85
N GLY A 82 4.57 19.38 13.99
CA GLY A 82 3.75 20.40 14.66
C GLY A 82 3.19 21.50 13.75
N PHE A 83 3.75 21.70 12.55
CA PHE A 83 3.17 22.66 11.61
C PHE A 83 1.83 22.13 11.09
N ILE A 84 0.83 23.01 10.97
CA ILE A 84 -0.51 22.66 10.46
C ILE A 84 -0.77 23.48 9.21
N ILE A 85 -0.96 22.78 8.10
CA ILE A 85 -1.43 23.37 6.84
C ILE A 85 -2.95 23.48 6.94
N THR A 86 -3.50 24.66 6.68
CA THR A 86 -4.94 24.94 6.74
C THR A 86 -5.37 25.75 5.52
N LYS A 87 -6.68 25.88 5.31
CA LYS A 87 -7.24 26.77 4.28
C LYS A 87 -6.70 28.20 4.41
N ASP A 88 -6.47 28.68 5.64
CA ASP A 88 -6.07 30.08 5.90
C ASP A 88 -4.61 30.37 5.57
N ASN A 89 -3.73 29.35 5.57
CA ASN A 89 -2.29 29.55 5.35
C ASN A 89 -1.75 28.92 4.06
N ILE A 90 -2.50 28.06 3.41
CA ILE A 90 -2.01 27.28 2.27
C ILE A 90 -1.51 28.17 1.11
N ASP A 91 -2.20 29.28 0.82
CA ASP A 91 -1.82 30.21 -0.24
C ASP A 91 -0.48 30.93 0.02
N SER A 92 -0.04 30.95 1.29
CA SER A 92 1.26 31.53 1.69
C SER A 92 2.42 30.53 1.63
N LEU A 93 2.16 29.27 1.26
CA LEU A 93 3.12 28.17 1.23
C LEU A 93 3.52 27.81 -0.23
N PRO A 94 4.53 28.47 -0.81
CA PRO A 94 4.86 28.30 -2.24
C PRO A 94 5.33 26.87 -2.58
N TRP A 95 5.72 26.10 -1.57
CA TRP A 95 6.23 24.75 -1.69
C TRP A 95 5.13 23.66 -1.66
N VAL A 96 3.88 24.00 -1.32
CA VAL A 96 2.85 23.01 -1.00
C VAL A 96 2.61 22.01 -2.12
N ASN A 97 2.60 22.47 -3.38
CA ASN A 97 2.40 21.61 -4.56
C ASN A 97 3.54 20.61 -4.82
N ASP A 98 4.72 20.84 -4.24
CA ASP A 98 5.88 19.94 -4.43
C ASP A 98 5.80 18.74 -3.48
N TYR A 99 5.11 18.87 -2.32
CA TYR A 99 5.09 17.87 -1.27
C TYR A 99 3.70 17.30 -0.97
N LEU A 100 2.62 18.00 -1.37
CA LEU A 100 1.26 17.56 -1.11
C LEU A 100 0.54 17.27 -2.42
N PRO A 101 -0.01 16.06 -2.62
CA PRO A 101 -0.82 15.75 -3.77
C PRO A 101 -2.02 16.70 -3.93
N GLN A 102 -2.38 17.05 -5.16
CA GLN A 102 -3.42 18.03 -5.46
C GLN A 102 -4.75 17.72 -4.78
N TYR A 103 -5.14 16.47 -4.71
CA TYR A 103 -6.37 16.05 -4.02
C TYR A 103 -6.42 16.51 -2.56
N TRP A 104 -5.31 16.48 -1.83
CA TRP A 104 -5.27 16.95 -0.45
C TRP A 104 -5.32 18.47 -0.33
N ILE A 105 -4.79 19.18 -1.33
CA ILE A 105 -4.94 20.64 -1.45
C ILE A 105 -6.42 20.98 -1.68
N ASP A 106 -7.08 20.26 -2.58
CA ASP A 106 -8.50 20.45 -2.87
C ASP A 106 -9.36 20.21 -1.63
N ARG A 107 -9.05 19.21 -0.83
CA ARG A 107 -9.75 18.93 0.44
C ARG A 107 -9.60 20.04 1.49
N LEU A 108 -8.52 20.82 1.45
CA LEU A 108 -8.35 22.00 2.31
C LEU A 108 -9.15 23.21 1.81
N THR A 109 -9.40 23.31 0.52
CA THR A 109 -9.90 24.52 -0.14
C THR A 109 -11.32 24.41 -0.68
N SER A 110 -11.82 23.21 -0.97
CA SER A 110 -13.17 22.97 -1.51
C SER A 110 -14.18 22.57 -0.43
N GLU A 111 -15.46 22.50 -0.85
CA GLU A 111 -16.54 22.01 0.01
C GLU A 111 -16.76 20.48 -0.15
N TRP A 112 -16.14 19.87 -1.14
CA TRP A 112 -16.21 18.42 -1.33
C TRP A 112 -15.15 17.70 -0.49
N THR A 113 -15.57 16.77 0.36
CA THR A 113 -14.72 16.02 1.32
C THR A 113 -13.78 16.90 2.16
N PRO A 114 -14.25 18.02 2.77
CA PRO A 114 -13.40 19.01 3.40
C PRO A 114 -12.70 18.49 4.65
N ILE A 115 -11.46 18.96 4.89
CA ILE A 115 -10.72 18.77 6.13
C ILE A 115 -10.38 20.12 6.76
N LYS A 116 -10.15 20.13 8.08
CA LYS A 116 -9.79 21.34 8.82
C LYS A 116 -8.32 21.70 8.70
N GLY A 117 -7.47 20.71 8.43
CA GLY A 117 -6.03 20.92 8.32
C GLY A 117 -5.26 19.62 8.18
N ILE A 118 -4.00 19.76 7.83
CA ILE A 118 -3.01 18.69 7.77
C ILE A 118 -1.92 19.03 8.78
N ARG A 119 -1.74 18.20 9.81
CA ARG A 119 -0.67 18.34 10.79
C ARG A 119 0.51 17.47 10.38
N ILE A 120 1.68 18.09 10.28
CA ILE A 120 2.92 17.36 10.03
C ILE A 120 3.33 16.67 11.33
N VAL A 121 3.56 15.35 11.26
CA VAL A 121 4.04 14.53 12.38
C VAL A 121 5.46 14.04 12.11
N PRO A 122 6.20 13.56 13.13
CA PRO A 122 7.53 13.01 12.93
C PRO A 122 7.53 11.82 11.97
N THR A 123 8.56 11.72 11.13
CA THR A 123 8.74 10.59 10.22
C THR A 123 9.06 9.31 10.97
N THR A 124 8.29 8.26 10.71
CA THR A 124 8.50 6.92 11.25
C THR A 124 9.47 6.13 10.37
N HIS A 125 10.29 5.25 10.96
CA HIS A 125 11.10 4.30 10.22
C HIS A 125 10.39 2.95 10.11
N TYR A 126 9.82 2.70 8.94
CA TYR A 126 9.09 1.46 8.69
C TYR A 126 10.02 0.32 8.23
N TYR A 127 9.60 -0.88 8.58
CA TYR A 127 10.27 -2.13 8.20
C TYR A 127 9.25 -3.26 8.12
N MET A 128 9.64 -4.34 7.44
CA MET A 128 8.80 -5.53 7.29
C MET A 128 9.19 -6.63 8.27
N GLN A 129 8.43 -7.72 8.26
CA GLN A 129 8.64 -8.89 9.09
C GLN A 129 10.06 -9.46 8.97
N ARG A 130 10.60 -9.95 10.08
CA ARG A 130 11.91 -10.62 10.16
C ARG A 130 12.07 -11.72 9.11
N ALA A 131 11.06 -12.59 8.96
CA ALA A 131 11.14 -13.68 8.01
C ALA A 131 11.29 -13.20 6.55
N ARG A 132 10.73 -12.03 6.20
CA ARG A 132 10.91 -11.43 4.88
C ARG A 132 12.31 -10.86 4.69
N LEU A 133 12.87 -10.25 5.75
CA LEU A 133 14.25 -9.75 5.74
C LEU A 133 15.23 -10.91 5.54
N ASP A 134 15.09 -11.97 6.34
CA ASP A 134 16.00 -13.12 6.30
C ASP A 134 15.96 -13.78 4.93
N ALA A 135 14.76 -14.04 4.37
CA ALA A 135 14.61 -14.58 3.03
C ALA A 135 15.21 -13.67 1.94
N THR A 136 15.15 -12.34 2.14
CA THR A 136 15.74 -11.39 1.17
C THR A 136 17.25 -11.36 1.27
N LYS A 137 17.82 -11.47 2.48
CA LYS A 137 19.28 -11.54 2.71
C LYS A 137 19.94 -12.80 2.13
N GLU A 138 19.19 -13.89 1.98
CA GLU A 138 19.65 -15.14 1.38
C GLU A 138 19.81 -15.06 -0.14
N LEU A 139 19.21 -14.04 -0.77
CA LEU A 139 19.31 -13.84 -2.22
C LEU A 139 20.67 -13.27 -2.62
N GLU A 140 21.25 -13.80 -3.68
CA GLU A 140 22.44 -13.22 -4.31
C GLU A 140 22.08 -11.87 -4.97
N PRO A 141 23.02 -10.92 -5.13
CA PRO A 141 22.72 -9.58 -5.67
C PRO A 141 22.00 -9.55 -7.02
N ASP A 142 22.30 -10.49 -7.91
CA ASP A 142 21.73 -10.59 -9.26
C ASP A 142 20.80 -11.81 -9.40
N HIS A 143 20.17 -12.23 -8.30
CA HIS A 143 19.35 -13.43 -8.26
C HIS A 143 18.16 -13.34 -9.23
N PHE A 144 17.52 -12.19 -9.31
CA PHE A 144 16.37 -11.96 -10.18
C PHE A 144 16.74 -11.18 -11.44
N LYS A 145 16.08 -11.54 -12.55
CA LYS A 145 16.14 -10.83 -13.83
C LYS A 145 14.73 -10.69 -14.40
N ILE A 146 14.54 -9.64 -15.19
CA ILE A 146 13.30 -9.43 -15.94
C ILE A 146 13.55 -9.88 -17.38
N ASN A 147 12.76 -10.83 -17.87
CA ASN A 147 12.89 -11.35 -19.22
C ASN A 147 12.24 -10.42 -20.28
N GLU A 148 12.27 -10.83 -21.56
CA GLU A 148 11.72 -10.04 -22.67
C GLU A 148 10.20 -9.81 -22.58
N LYS A 149 9.46 -10.68 -21.90
CA LYS A 149 8.01 -10.52 -21.65
C LYS A 149 7.71 -9.63 -20.45
N GLY A 150 8.73 -9.22 -19.69
CA GLY A 150 8.56 -8.46 -18.43
C GLY A 150 8.35 -9.36 -17.21
N GLU A 151 8.56 -10.69 -17.32
CA GLU A 151 8.40 -11.61 -16.20
C GLU A 151 9.65 -11.63 -15.32
N LEU A 152 9.42 -11.73 -14.00
CA LEU A 152 10.49 -11.97 -13.04
C LEU A 152 10.96 -13.42 -13.15
N ARG A 153 12.27 -13.60 -13.33
CA ARG A 153 12.92 -14.92 -13.39
C ARG A 153 14.04 -14.98 -12.38
N ASP A 154 14.20 -16.14 -11.75
CA ASP A 154 15.35 -16.42 -10.90
C ASP A 154 16.58 -16.83 -11.75
N LYS A 155 17.69 -17.13 -11.08
CA LYS A 155 18.94 -17.57 -11.72
C LYS A 155 18.83 -18.89 -12.50
N ASN A 156 17.81 -19.72 -12.19
CA ASN A 156 17.55 -20.99 -12.87
C ASN A 156 16.56 -20.83 -14.03
N GLY A 157 16.01 -19.63 -14.23
CA GLY A 157 15.00 -19.34 -15.25
C GLY A 157 13.57 -19.65 -14.82
N GLU A 158 13.34 -20.03 -13.55
CA GLU A 158 12.00 -20.23 -12.99
C GLU A 158 11.32 -18.89 -12.70
N HIS A 159 9.99 -18.90 -12.55
CA HIS A 159 9.26 -17.70 -12.13
C HIS A 159 9.65 -17.30 -10.72
N GLY A 160 10.17 -16.09 -10.55
CA GLY A 160 10.77 -15.64 -9.30
C GLY A 160 9.85 -15.71 -8.09
N PHE A 161 8.55 -15.48 -8.25
CA PHE A 161 7.59 -15.60 -7.15
C PHE A 161 7.26 -17.06 -6.75
N ILE A 162 7.59 -18.01 -7.58
CA ILE A 162 7.34 -19.41 -7.31
C ILE A 162 8.55 -20.04 -6.64
N SER A 163 9.75 -19.63 -7.06
CA SER A 163 10.98 -20.21 -6.57
C SER A 163 11.46 -19.62 -5.26
N GLU A 164 11.20 -18.34 -5.02
CA GLU A 164 11.85 -17.58 -3.93
C GLU A 164 10.87 -16.74 -3.10
N ALA A 165 11.18 -16.64 -1.83
CA ALA A 165 10.39 -15.90 -0.85
C ALA A 165 10.89 -14.46 -0.59
N GLY A 166 12.12 -14.13 -1.02
CA GLY A 166 12.75 -12.83 -0.82
C GLY A 166 12.22 -11.74 -1.76
N LEU A 167 12.53 -10.49 -1.44
CA LEU A 167 12.13 -9.34 -2.26
C LEU A 167 13.12 -9.09 -3.39
N PRO A 168 12.66 -8.93 -4.64
CA PRO A 168 13.51 -8.52 -5.74
C PRO A 168 13.79 -7.02 -5.68
N PHE A 169 14.95 -6.59 -6.17
CA PHE A 169 15.25 -5.19 -6.48
C PHE A 169 14.94 -4.18 -5.37
N ILE A 170 15.37 -4.43 -4.13
CA ILE A 170 15.11 -3.51 -2.99
C ILE A 170 15.58 -2.06 -3.21
N ASN A 171 16.49 -1.84 -4.15
CA ASN A 171 16.91 -0.53 -4.66
C ASN A 171 16.70 -0.49 -6.18
N PRO A 172 15.45 -0.32 -6.64
CA PRO A 172 15.09 -0.44 -8.06
C PRO A 172 15.73 0.69 -8.87
N LYS A 173 16.23 0.35 -10.07
CA LYS A 173 16.92 1.28 -10.99
C LYS A 173 15.99 1.82 -12.08
N ASN A 174 14.83 1.22 -12.27
CA ASN A 174 13.88 1.59 -13.30
C ASN A 174 12.45 1.21 -12.87
N GLY A 175 11.46 1.62 -13.68
CA GLY A 175 10.06 1.40 -13.35
C GLY A 175 9.64 -0.07 -13.36
N GLU A 176 10.28 -0.94 -14.13
CA GLU A 176 9.95 -2.38 -14.15
C GLU A 176 10.45 -3.07 -12.87
N GLU A 177 11.67 -2.78 -12.43
CA GLU A 177 12.20 -3.29 -11.16
C GLU A 177 11.35 -2.80 -9.99
N LEU A 178 10.95 -1.52 -9.99
CA LEU A 178 10.07 -0.96 -8.97
C LEU A 178 8.69 -1.63 -8.98
N ASN A 179 8.10 -1.86 -10.15
CA ASN A 179 6.83 -2.55 -10.27
C ASN A 179 6.91 -3.99 -9.73
N TRP A 180 8.03 -4.71 -9.97
CA TRP A 180 8.24 -6.04 -9.42
C TRP A 180 8.44 -6.01 -7.91
N LEU A 181 9.17 -5.05 -7.36
CA LEU A 181 9.33 -4.86 -5.92
C LEU A 181 7.96 -4.61 -5.26
N PHE A 182 7.18 -3.67 -5.79
CA PHE A 182 5.83 -3.37 -5.32
C PHE A 182 4.91 -4.60 -5.36
N ASN A 183 4.95 -5.36 -6.46
CA ASN A 183 4.15 -6.57 -6.62
C ASN A 183 4.61 -7.71 -5.70
N ALA A 184 5.94 -7.90 -5.53
CA ALA A 184 6.50 -8.95 -4.69
C ALA A 184 6.19 -8.75 -3.21
N HIS A 185 6.20 -7.51 -2.76
CA HIS A 185 5.86 -7.18 -1.38
C HIS A 185 4.40 -7.56 -1.08
N GLY A 186 3.50 -7.33 -2.01
CA GLY A 186 2.11 -7.73 -1.90
C GLY A 186 1.36 -6.97 -0.80
N VAL A 187 0.61 -7.68 0.05
CA VAL A 187 -0.12 -7.11 1.20
C VAL A 187 0.67 -7.15 2.51
N GLY A 188 1.97 -7.46 2.45
CA GLY A 188 2.86 -7.49 3.62
C GLY A 188 2.77 -8.75 4.47
N THR A 189 1.77 -9.59 4.27
CA THR A 189 1.57 -10.89 4.93
C THR A 189 1.39 -11.99 3.91
N ASP A 190 1.50 -13.26 4.34
CA ASP A 190 1.23 -14.41 3.44
C ASP A 190 -0.27 -14.72 3.33
N ASP A 191 -1.03 -14.44 4.37
CA ASP A 191 -2.49 -14.54 4.42
C ASP A 191 -3.07 -13.22 4.94
N LEU A 192 -4.25 -12.85 4.44
CA LEU A 192 -5.01 -11.72 4.92
C LEU A 192 -6.49 -12.03 4.85
N TYR A 193 -7.18 -11.80 5.96
CA TYR A 193 -8.63 -11.91 6.06
C TYR A 193 -9.20 -10.65 6.68
N PHE A 194 -10.13 -10.02 5.98
CA PHE A 194 -10.96 -8.96 6.52
C PHE A 194 -12.33 -9.55 6.82
N ASP A 195 -12.67 -9.64 8.12
CA ASP A 195 -13.96 -10.19 8.56
C ASP A 195 -15.10 -9.24 8.20
N THR A 196 -14.88 -7.94 8.38
CA THR A 196 -15.82 -6.92 7.96
C THR A 196 -15.04 -5.75 7.33
N ILE A 197 -15.39 -5.48 6.09
CA ILE A 197 -14.99 -4.29 5.37
C ILE A 197 -16.25 -3.53 4.98
N ASP A 198 -16.30 -2.26 5.35
CA ASP A 198 -17.35 -1.34 4.96
C ASP A 198 -16.88 -0.53 3.75
N MET A 199 -17.69 -0.52 2.69
CA MET A 199 -17.46 0.27 1.48
C MET A 199 -18.61 1.24 1.33
N ALA A 200 -18.41 2.51 1.69
CA ALA A 200 -19.40 3.57 1.63
C ALA A 200 -19.35 4.27 0.27
N ALA A 201 -20.47 4.31 -0.43
CA ALA A 201 -20.67 5.10 -1.63
C ALA A 201 -21.14 6.51 -1.24
N CYS A 202 -20.33 7.52 -1.57
CA CYS A 202 -20.57 8.92 -1.23
C CYS A 202 -20.75 9.76 -2.49
N ASN A 203 -21.75 10.67 -2.48
CA ASN A 203 -22.04 11.55 -3.61
C ASN A 203 -21.34 12.92 -3.49
N SER A 204 -21.56 13.80 -4.45
CA SER A 204 -20.96 15.13 -4.53
C SER A 204 -21.34 16.09 -3.40
N GLU A 205 -22.43 15.81 -2.70
CA GLU A 205 -22.88 16.57 -1.53
C GLU A 205 -22.35 15.97 -0.20
N ASN A 206 -21.39 15.04 -0.27
CA ASN A 206 -20.87 14.26 0.86
C ASN A 206 -21.95 13.46 1.59
N ASN A 207 -23.06 13.11 0.93
CA ASN A 207 -24.10 12.27 1.50
C ASN A 207 -23.80 10.80 1.22
N LEU A 208 -24.06 9.98 2.24
CA LEU A 208 -24.00 8.54 2.13
C LEU A 208 -25.18 8.03 1.29
N GLU A 209 -24.89 7.44 0.12
CA GLU A 209 -25.87 6.77 -0.69
C GLU A 209 -26.09 5.32 -0.25
N ARG A 210 -24.98 4.61 0.08
CA ARG A 210 -25.05 3.20 0.41
C ARG A 210 -23.78 2.71 1.09
N ILE A 211 -23.92 1.73 1.98
CA ILE A 211 -22.80 0.96 2.55
C ILE A 211 -22.92 -0.50 2.12
N TYR A 212 -21.82 -1.03 1.60
CA TYR A 212 -21.64 -2.45 1.33
C TYR A 212 -20.74 -3.06 2.39
N LYS A 213 -21.17 -4.18 2.99
CA LYS A 213 -20.33 -4.95 3.91
C LYS A 213 -19.86 -6.22 3.24
N ALA A 214 -18.58 -6.51 3.35
CA ALA A 214 -17.98 -7.67 2.69
C ALA A 214 -16.95 -8.37 3.58
N ASN A 215 -16.72 -9.66 3.28
CA ASN A 215 -15.50 -10.35 3.68
C ASN A 215 -14.51 -10.32 2.52
N ILE A 216 -13.23 -10.14 2.80
CA ILE A 216 -12.15 -10.30 1.83
C ILE A 216 -11.16 -11.32 2.37
N PHE A 217 -10.75 -12.24 1.48
CA PHE A 217 -9.73 -13.24 1.73
C PHE A 217 -8.62 -13.06 0.69
N TRP A 218 -7.39 -13.09 1.15
CA TRP A 218 -6.25 -13.09 0.25
C TRP A 218 -5.17 -14.04 0.76
N ARG A 219 -4.54 -14.77 -0.14
CA ARG A 219 -3.48 -15.73 0.15
C ARG A 219 -2.39 -15.64 -0.90
N ARG A 220 -1.15 -15.48 -0.44
CA ARG A 220 0.02 -15.74 -1.25
C ARG A 220 0.13 -17.25 -1.45
N MET A 221 0.14 -17.71 -2.71
CA MET A 221 0.20 -19.14 -3.04
C MET A 221 1.64 -19.63 -3.25
N ALA A 222 2.59 -18.72 -3.46
CA ALA A 222 3.99 -19.04 -3.68
C ALA A 222 4.91 -18.09 -2.91
N GLY A 223 6.12 -18.55 -2.54
CA GLY A 223 7.11 -17.74 -1.83
C GLY A 223 6.65 -17.28 -0.43
N ARG A 224 5.98 -18.15 0.32
CA ARG A 224 5.47 -17.89 1.66
C ARG A 224 6.56 -18.01 2.71
N VAL A 225 6.60 -17.07 3.67
CA VAL A 225 7.64 -17.01 4.72
C VAL A 225 7.10 -16.84 6.13
N SER A 226 5.87 -16.34 6.30
CA SER A 226 5.35 -15.93 7.62
C SER A 226 4.20 -16.79 8.13
N ALA A 227 3.51 -17.52 7.26
CA ALA A 227 2.38 -18.36 7.62
C ALA A 227 2.42 -19.73 6.91
N PRO A 228 2.16 -20.84 7.61
CA PRO A 228 2.06 -22.15 6.98
C PRO A 228 0.93 -22.25 5.95
N PRO A 229 1.08 -23.09 4.90
CA PRO A 229 2.31 -23.79 4.55
C PRO A 229 3.39 -22.81 4.06
N LEU A 230 4.64 -23.00 4.46
CA LEU A 230 5.76 -22.20 3.96
C LEU A 230 6.14 -22.65 2.53
N GLY A 231 6.75 -21.74 1.76
CA GLY A 231 7.08 -21.98 0.37
C GLY A 231 5.87 -21.90 -0.55
N ASN A 232 5.52 -22.98 -1.25
CA ASN A 232 4.43 -23.02 -2.21
C ASN A 232 3.24 -23.83 -1.67
N VAL A 233 2.03 -23.40 -1.98
CA VAL A 233 0.79 -24.09 -1.58
C VAL A 233 0.50 -25.23 -2.57
N GLU A 234 0.38 -26.46 -2.07
CA GLU A 234 0.08 -27.65 -2.88
C GLU A 234 -1.27 -27.49 -3.59
N GLY A 235 -1.32 -27.88 -4.86
CA GLY A 235 -2.51 -27.78 -5.74
C GLY A 235 -2.72 -26.38 -6.35
N PHE A 236 -1.77 -25.46 -6.16
CA PHE A 236 -1.80 -24.12 -6.75
C PHE A 236 -0.51 -23.81 -7.55
N GLU A 237 0.01 -24.84 -8.21
CA GLU A 237 1.26 -24.73 -8.97
C GLU A 237 1.12 -23.67 -10.09
N GLY A 238 2.10 -22.78 -10.15
CA GLY A 238 2.11 -21.67 -11.11
C GLY A 238 1.22 -20.48 -10.74
N ILE A 239 0.54 -20.52 -9.57
CA ILE A 239 -0.28 -19.42 -9.05
C ILE A 239 0.53 -18.66 -7.99
N THR A 240 0.61 -17.36 -8.13
CA THR A 240 1.33 -16.49 -7.19
C THR A 240 0.46 -16.09 -6.01
N GLU A 241 -0.82 -15.83 -6.25
CA GLU A 241 -1.77 -15.42 -5.24
C GLU A 241 -3.21 -15.76 -5.59
N ALA A 242 -4.07 -15.81 -4.59
CA ALA A 242 -5.51 -15.91 -4.71
C ALA A 242 -6.20 -14.85 -3.86
N GLY A 243 -7.26 -14.28 -4.39
CA GLY A 243 -8.13 -13.33 -3.69
C GLY A 243 -9.59 -13.74 -3.81
N ALA A 244 -10.36 -13.51 -2.76
CA ALA A 244 -11.79 -13.74 -2.75
C ALA A 244 -12.52 -12.62 -2.01
N LEU A 245 -13.68 -12.21 -2.53
CA LEU A 245 -14.57 -11.23 -1.92
C LEU A 245 -15.99 -11.81 -1.86
N LEU A 246 -16.67 -11.61 -0.72
CA LEU A 246 -18.06 -12.02 -0.54
C LEU A 246 -18.87 -10.89 0.09
N ILE A 247 -19.83 -10.31 -0.64
CA ILE A 247 -20.70 -9.27 -0.12
C ILE A 247 -21.75 -9.86 0.82
N LYS A 248 -21.83 -9.35 2.04
CA LYS A 248 -22.73 -9.77 3.12
C LYS A 248 -23.98 -8.90 3.19
N SER A 249 -23.86 -7.63 2.86
CA SER A 249 -24.99 -6.68 2.81
C SER A 249 -24.72 -5.56 1.78
N PRO A 250 -25.77 -4.86 1.33
CA PRO A 250 -27.19 -5.04 1.63
C PRO A 250 -27.82 -6.23 0.92
N ARG A 251 -29.11 -6.49 1.24
CA ARG A 251 -29.82 -7.73 0.87
C ARG A 251 -29.89 -8.01 -0.64
N ASP A 252 -30.05 -6.97 -1.46
CA ASP A 252 -30.21 -7.09 -2.91
C ASP A 252 -28.95 -7.58 -3.63
N VAL A 253 -27.77 -7.34 -3.06
CA VAL A 253 -26.47 -7.80 -3.58
C VAL A 253 -25.79 -8.86 -2.70
N ARG A 254 -26.46 -9.26 -1.61
CA ARG A 254 -25.92 -10.28 -0.69
C ARG A 254 -25.61 -11.57 -1.42
N GLY A 255 -24.38 -12.05 -1.24
CA GLY A 255 -23.86 -13.26 -1.87
C GLY A 255 -23.21 -13.01 -3.22
N LEU A 256 -23.10 -11.73 -3.67
CA LEU A 256 -22.19 -11.39 -4.76
C LEU A 256 -20.79 -11.79 -4.31
N ALA A 257 -20.11 -12.61 -5.13
CA ALA A 257 -18.81 -13.15 -4.79
C ALA A 257 -17.87 -13.11 -5.98
N GLY A 258 -16.62 -12.73 -5.73
CA GLY A 258 -15.54 -12.77 -6.71
C GLY A 258 -14.39 -13.63 -6.22
N VAL A 259 -13.79 -14.42 -7.10
CA VAL A 259 -12.56 -15.17 -6.84
C VAL A 259 -11.59 -14.96 -7.98
N ARG A 260 -10.35 -14.55 -7.65
CA ARG A 260 -9.27 -14.37 -8.62
C ARG A 260 -8.07 -15.23 -8.24
N LEU A 261 -7.57 -16.00 -9.21
CA LEU A 261 -6.29 -16.71 -9.15
C LEU A 261 -5.32 -16.04 -10.12
N ARG A 262 -4.16 -15.61 -9.65
CA ARG A 262 -3.15 -14.95 -10.47
C ARG A 262 -2.03 -15.92 -10.85
N PHE A 263 -1.83 -16.10 -12.15
CA PHE A 263 -0.73 -16.92 -12.66
C PHE A 263 0.57 -16.11 -12.75
N ALA A 264 1.70 -16.77 -12.46
CA ALA A 264 3.05 -16.23 -12.69
C ALA A 264 3.33 -16.03 -14.18
N ASP A 265 2.87 -16.96 -15.02
CA ASP A 265 3.03 -16.96 -16.46
C ASP A 265 2.30 -15.79 -17.12
N ALA A 266 3.02 -14.88 -17.81
CA ALA A 266 2.45 -13.72 -18.47
C ALA A 266 1.49 -14.06 -19.60
N ASP A 267 1.62 -15.25 -20.22
CA ASP A 267 0.75 -15.72 -21.31
C ASP A 267 -0.60 -16.25 -20.82
N LYS A 268 -0.76 -16.45 -19.50
CA LYS A 268 -2.01 -16.87 -18.90
C LYS A 268 -2.70 -15.67 -18.25
N ASP A 269 -3.92 -15.36 -18.67
CA ASP A 269 -4.76 -14.40 -17.98
C ASP A 269 -5.12 -14.93 -16.59
N ASP A 270 -5.41 -13.99 -15.66
CA ASP A 270 -5.91 -14.36 -14.32
C ASP A 270 -7.23 -15.13 -14.46
N ASP A 271 -7.40 -16.23 -13.70
CA ASP A 271 -8.71 -16.90 -13.59
C ASP A 271 -9.56 -16.10 -12.60
N PHE A 272 -10.39 -15.19 -13.13
CA PHE A 272 -11.25 -14.36 -12.35
C PHE A 272 -12.72 -14.69 -12.60
N LYS A 273 -13.40 -15.17 -11.56
CA LYS A 273 -14.80 -15.61 -11.59
C LYS A 273 -15.64 -14.76 -10.67
N LEU A 274 -16.81 -14.35 -11.16
CA LEU A 274 -17.81 -13.59 -10.42
C LEU A 274 -19.11 -14.37 -10.37
N TYR A 275 -19.64 -14.64 -9.17
CA TYR A 275 -20.97 -15.17 -8.97
C TYR A 275 -21.96 -14.04 -8.70
N ILE A 276 -23.03 -13.96 -9.52
CA ILE A 276 -24.07 -12.94 -9.42
C ILE A 276 -25.37 -13.58 -8.90
N PRO A 277 -25.78 -13.29 -7.65
CA PRO A 277 -26.92 -13.96 -7.01
C PRO A 277 -28.24 -13.75 -7.75
N SER A 278 -28.49 -12.55 -8.26
CA SER A 278 -29.74 -12.22 -8.99
C SER A 278 -29.90 -13.05 -10.27
N LEU A 279 -28.78 -13.40 -10.92
CA LEU A 279 -28.77 -14.25 -12.11
C LEU A 279 -28.57 -15.72 -11.80
N ARG A 280 -28.18 -16.06 -10.57
CA ARG A 280 -27.76 -17.41 -10.13
C ARG A 280 -26.71 -18.03 -11.05
N ARG A 281 -25.79 -17.21 -11.55
CA ARG A 281 -24.76 -17.61 -12.54
C ARG A 281 -23.39 -17.12 -12.13
N THR A 282 -22.40 -17.95 -12.46
CA THR A 282 -20.98 -17.57 -12.44
C THR A 282 -20.58 -17.09 -13.83
N ARG A 283 -19.86 -15.97 -13.88
CA ARG A 283 -19.27 -15.40 -15.10
C ARG A 283 -17.78 -15.26 -14.92
N ALA A 284 -17.01 -15.50 -15.99
CA ALA A 284 -15.61 -15.08 -16.03
C ALA A 284 -15.54 -13.56 -16.23
N LEU A 285 -14.65 -12.91 -15.50
CA LEU A 285 -14.25 -11.52 -15.75
C LEU A 285 -13.01 -11.55 -16.63
N THR A 286 -13.12 -11.04 -17.84
CA THR A 286 -12.02 -10.98 -18.81
C THR A 286 -11.94 -9.60 -19.43
N GLY A 287 -10.74 -9.17 -19.78
CA GLY A 287 -10.51 -7.91 -20.48
C GLY A 287 -11.10 -6.71 -19.73
N THR A 288 -11.94 -5.94 -20.43
CA THR A 288 -12.54 -4.69 -19.89
C THR A 288 -13.58 -4.89 -18.81
N ASN A 289 -14.12 -6.10 -18.63
CA ASN A 289 -15.14 -6.34 -17.59
C ASN A 289 -14.60 -6.21 -16.17
N GLY A 290 -13.29 -6.31 -15.97
CA GLY A 290 -12.64 -6.05 -14.69
C GLY A 290 -12.72 -4.57 -14.28
N GLN A 291 -12.96 -3.68 -15.24
CA GLN A 291 -13.06 -2.24 -15.03
C GLN A 291 -14.44 -1.78 -14.54
N ASP A 292 -15.42 -2.69 -14.46
CA ASP A 292 -16.72 -2.39 -13.89
C ASP A 292 -16.63 -2.21 -12.37
N PRO A 293 -17.42 -1.29 -11.77
CA PRO A 293 -17.51 -1.16 -10.33
C PRO A 293 -17.89 -2.49 -9.64
N ILE A 294 -17.34 -2.74 -8.46
CA ILE A 294 -17.65 -3.96 -7.67
C ILE A 294 -19.14 -4.03 -7.34
N ALA A 295 -19.75 -2.87 -7.04
CA ALA A 295 -21.18 -2.74 -6.80
C ALA A 295 -21.67 -1.34 -7.19
N PRO A 296 -22.99 -1.14 -7.40
CA PRO A 296 -23.54 0.14 -7.82
C PRO A 296 -23.17 1.30 -6.88
N GLY A 297 -22.68 2.40 -7.46
CA GLY A 297 -22.30 3.61 -6.75
C GLY A 297 -20.89 3.60 -6.15
N LEU A 298 -20.18 2.47 -6.19
CA LEU A 298 -18.78 2.40 -5.79
C LEU A 298 -17.87 2.91 -6.92
N GLU A 299 -16.81 3.60 -6.52
CA GLU A 299 -15.71 4.00 -7.42
C GLU A 299 -14.61 2.92 -7.51
N LEU A 300 -14.67 1.91 -6.65
CA LEU A 300 -13.79 0.74 -6.65
C LEU A 300 -14.20 -0.26 -7.72
N THR A 301 -13.28 -0.67 -8.59
CA THR A 301 -13.50 -1.64 -9.66
C THR A 301 -12.91 -3.03 -9.34
N TRP A 302 -13.30 -4.06 -10.11
CA TRP A 302 -12.85 -5.43 -9.88
C TRP A 302 -11.35 -5.64 -10.13
N ASP A 303 -10.72 -4.85 -10.98
CA ASP A 303 -9.29 -4.93 -11.27
C ASP A 303 -8.43 -4.06 -10.33
N GLU A 304 -9.07 -3.21 -9.52
CA GLU A 304 -8.39 -2.34 -8.55
C GLU A 304 -8.22 -2.99 -7.17
N TRP A 305 -8.43 -4.28 -7.05
CA TRP A 305 -8.07 -4.99 -5.81
C TRP A 305 -6.62 -4.75 -5.46
N ARG A 306 -6.36 -4.38 -4.23
CA ARG A 306 -5.03 -4.08 -3.72
C ARG A 306 -4.38 -2.88 -4.39
N SER A 307 -5.07 -1.74 -4.37
CA SER A 307 -4.51 -0.44 -4.78
C SER A 307 -3.97 -0.43 -6.21
N ASN A 308 -4.70 -0.97 -7.17
CA ASN A 308 -4.25 -0.89 -8.55
C ASN A 308 -3.39 -2.06 -9.06
N TRP A 309 -3.80 -3.24 -8.78
CA TRP A 309 -3.01 -4.40 -9.14
C TRP A 309 -3.18 -4.84 -10.59
N PHE A 310 -2.23 -4.48 -11.43
CA PHE A 310 -2.08 -5.13 -12.74
C PHE A 310 -1.14 -6.33 -12.67
N LYS A 311 -1.43 -7.33 -13.49
CA LYS A 311 -0.42 -8.32 -13.83
C LYS A 311 0.68 -7.63 -14.63
N THR A 312 1.94 -7.79 -14.22
CA THR A 312 3.08 -7.26 -14.94
C THR A 312 3.19 -7.92 -16.31
N ASP A 313 3.02 -7.13 -17.35
CA ASP A 313 3.14 -7.56 -18.73
C ASP A 313 3.62 -6.37 -19.59
N ARG A 314 4.86 -6.42 -20.04
CA ARG A 314 5.50 -5.40 -20.87
C ARG A 314 4.80 -5.19 -22.22
N ARG A 315 4.04 -6.14 -22.68
CA ARG A 315 3.27 -6.04 -23.94
C ARG A 315 2.01 -5.20 -23.78
N LYS A 316 1.51 -5.12 -22.54
CA LYS A 316 0.28 -4.37 -22.19
C LYS A 316 0.58 -3.03 -21.52
N PHE A 317 1.67 -2.96 -20.76
CA PHE A 317 2.01 -1.79 -19.96
C PHE A 317 3.48 -1.42 -20.07
N LYS A 318 3.75 -0.13 -20.08
CA LYS A 318 5.09 0.43 -19.93
C LYS A 318 5.24 0.98 -18.51
N TYR A 319 6.34 0.62 -17.86
CA TYR A 319 6.68 1.06 -16.50
C TYR A 319 7.84 2.05 -16.56
N THR A 320 7.63 3.28 -16.13
CA THR A 320 8.64 4.35 -16.22
C THR A 320 8.89 4.95 -14.85
N LEU A 321 10.09 4.83 -14.31
CA LEU A 321 10.50 5.57 -13.12
C LEU A 321 10.67 7.03 -13.51
N ILE A 322 9.89 7.93 -12.92
CA ILE A 322 9.86 9.35 -13.25
C ILE A 322 10.89 10.10 -12.40
N LYS A 323 10.81 9.94 -11.08
CA LYS A 323 11.72 10.60 -10.13
C LYS A 323 11.69 9.93 -8.77
N GLU A 324 12.73 10.22 -8.01
CA GLU A 324 12.69 10.10 -6.56
C GLU A 324 12.21 11.42 -5.97
N GLY A 325 11.47 11.40 -4.89
CA GLY A 325 10.93 12.62 -4.29
C GLY A 325 10.46 12.38 -2.85
N ILE A 326 9.90 13.43 -2.29
CA ILE A 326 9.32 13.43 -0.94
C ILE A 326 7.88 13.89 -1.07
N ILE A 327 6.97 13.22 -0.38
CA ILE A 327 5.58 13.64 -0.25
C ILE A 327 5.14 13.62 1.21
N LEU A 328 4.11 14.37 1.54
CA LEU A 328 3.32 14.20 2.76
C LEU A 328 2.32 13.06 2.54
N ALA A 329 2.36 12.07 3.43
CA ALA A 329 1.47 10.90 3.38
C ALA A 329 1.01 10.53 4.80
N GLY A 330 -0.13 9.84 4.91
CA GLY A 330 -0.64 9.38 6.19
C GLY A 330 0.32 8.37 6.84
N PRO A 331 0.57 8.46 8.16
CA PRO A 331 1.38 7.47 8.87
C PRO A 331 0.62 6.13 8.97
N GLU A 332 1.36 5.03 8.96
CA GLU A 332 0.83 3.66 9.00
C GLU A 332 0.50 3.23 10.45
N VAL A 333 -0.33 4.00 11.12
CA VAL A 333 -0.62 3.89 12.56
C VAL A 333 -2.06 3.46 12.89
N GLY A 334 -2.78 2.93 11.91
CA GLY A 334 -4.22 2.69 11.97
C GLY A 334 -4.68 1.77 13.10
N ASN A 335 -3.80 0.92 13.67
CA ASN A 335 -4.07 0.11 14.84
C ASN A 335 -4.09 0.92 16.16
N VAL A 336 -3.57 2.14 16.17
CA VAL A 336 -3.52 3.03 17.33
C VAL A 336 -4.54 4.15 17.19
N TYR A 337 -4.57 4.81 16.03
CA TYR A 337 -5.58 5.81 15.68
C TYR A 337 -5.75 5.88 14.15
N ASP A 338 -6.87 6.40 13.69
CA ASP A 338 -7.08 6.61 12.26
C ASP A 338 -6.50 7.97 11.84
N PRO A 339 -5.39 8.01 11.08
CA PRO A 339 -4.77 9.26 10.66
C PRO A 339 -5.64 10.04 9.67
N LEU A 340 -6.51 9.38 8.90
CA LEU A 340 -7.48 10.01 7.99
C LEU A 340 -8.68 10.60 8.74
N ARG A 341 -8.85 10.26 10.03
CA ARG A 341 -9.95 10.70 10.89
C ARG A 341 -11.31 10.60 10.20
N ILE A 342 -11.65 9.39 9.83
CA ILE A 342 -12.99 9.06 9.33
C ILE A 342 -13.97 9.32 10.48
N SER A 343 -14.92 10.24 10.27
CA SER A 343 -15.93 10.55 11.27
C SER A 343 -16.98 9.43 11.37
N ASP A 344 -17.87 9.50 12.38
CA ASP A 344 -19.03 8.61 12.49
C ASP A 344 -19.95 8.70 11.25
N ASP A 345 -19.88 9.79 10.50
CA ASP A 345 -20.46 9.93 9.17
C ASP A 345 -19.47 9.39 8.13
N ALA A 346 -19.80 8.28 7.52
CA ALA A 346 -18.94 7.54 6.61
C ALA A 346 -18.45 8.35 5.39
N CYS A 347 -19.10 9.47 5.05
CA CYS A 347 -18.74 10.32 3.91
C CYS A 347 -18.04 11.62 4.30
N ASN A 348 -18.02 11.98 5.58
CA ASN A 348 -17.40 13.21 6.06
C ASN A 348 -16.06 12.90 6.74
N LEU A 349 -15.02 12.89 5.94
CA LEU A 349 -13.65 12.87 6.43
C LEU A 349 -13.34 14.27 6.96
N SER A 350 -13.61 14.55 8.22
CA SER A 350 -13.44 15.87 8.79
C SER A 350 -12.40 15.88 9.91
N GLY A 351 -11.79 17.03 10.16
CA GLY A 351 -10.84 17.22 11.24
C GLY A 351 -9.44 17.56 10.73
N ILE A 352 -8.48 17.52 11.64
CA ILE A 352 -7.05 17.64 11.30
C ILE A 352 -6.54 16.22 11.06
N VAL A 353 -5.97 15.99 9.88
CA VAL A 353 -5.32 14.72 9.52
C VAL A 353 -3.83 14.81 9.78
N ASP A 354 -3.24 13.71 10.23
CA ASP A 354 -1.80 13.62 10.44
C ASP A 354 -1.12 13.11 9.18
N MET A 355 -0.01 13.77 8.80
CA MET A 355 0.84 13.33 7.70
C MET A 355 2.31 13.45 8.07
N GLU A 356 3.11 12.51 7.61
CA GLU A 356 4.56 12.51 7.76
C GLU A 356 5.25 12.67 6.40
N LEU A 357 6.48 13.18 6.39
CA LEU A 357 7.29 13.25 5.19
C LEU A 357 7.79 11.85 4.81
N ARG A 358 7.47 11.42 3.60
CA ARG A 358 7.89 10.11 3.08
C ARG A 358 8.76 10.24 1.83
N PRO A 359 9.97 9.69 1.83
CA PRO A 359 10.74 9.53 0.61
C PRO A 359 10.11 8.45 -0.27
N THR A 360 9.84 8.78 -1.52
CA THR A 360 9.13 7.90 -2.46
C THR A 360 9.84 7.80 -3.81
N TRP A 361 9.50 6.74 -4.55
CA TRP A 361 9.66 6.68 -5.99
C TRP A 361 8.32 7.01 -6.65
N LEU A 362 8.32 7.96 -7.58
CA LEU A 362 7.20 8.19 -8.48
C LEU A 362 7.46 7.43 -9.78
N TYR A 363 6.57 6.51 -10.14
CA TYR A 363 6.61 5.85 -11.43
C TYR A 363 5.23 5.87 -12.11
N GLU A 364 5.27 5.73 -13.43
CA GLU A 364 4.07 5.66 -14.27
C GLU A 364 3.91 4.26 -14.85
N ILE A 365 2.66 3.78 -14.84
CA ILE A 365 2.19 2.60 -15.56
C ILE A 365 1.35 3.12 -16.73
N THR A 366 1.91 3.10 -17.95
CA THR A 366 1.23 3.56 -19.15
C THR A 366 0.59 2.39 -19.88
N ASP A 367 -0.69 2.48 -20.20
CA ASP A 367 -1.39 1.49 -21.01
C ASP A 367 -0.96 1.58 -22.48
N LEU A 368 -0.54 0.45 -23.05
CA LEU A 368 -0.14 0.30 -24.45
C LEU A 368 -1.26 -0.30 -25.32
N THR A 369 -2.35 -0.75 -24.71
CA THR A 369 -3.42 -1.47 -25.41
C THR A 369 -4.51 -0.54 -25.92
N GLU A 370 -4.58 0.70 -25.41
CA GLU A 370 -5.62 1.69 -25.66
C GLU A 370 -7.05 1.25 -25.28
N THR A 371 -7.19 0.09 -24.63
CA THR A 371 -8.49 -0.49 -24.25
C THR A 371 -8.79 -0.34 -22.77
N TYR A 372 -7.79 0.04 -21.97
CA TYR A 372 -7.98 0.28 -20.56
C TYR A 372 -8.58 1.67 -20.29
N GLN A 373 -9.38 1.80 -19.21
CA GLN A 373 -10.06 3.07 -18.90
C GLN A 373 -9.08 4.22 -18.59
N TYR A 374 -7.93 3.90 -18.01
CA TYR A 374 -6.89 4.88 -17.71
C TYR A 374 -5.75 4.80 -18.74
N SER A 375 -5.28 5.97 -19.19
CA SER A 375 -4.10 6.03 -20.06
C SER A 375 -2.81 5.81 -19.26
N VAL A 376 -2.77 6.36 -18.04
CA VAL A 376 -1.63 6.31 -17.13
C VAL A 376 -2.12 6.16 -15.70
N LYS A 377 -1.39 5.39 -14.89
CA LYS A 377 -1.47 5.44 -13.44
C LYS A 377 -0.13 5.93 -12.90
N ARG A 378 -0.17 6.98 -12.07
CA ARG A 378 1.00 7.52 -11.36
C ARG A 378 0.98 6.99 -9.94
N VAL A 379 2.08 6.39 -9.53
CA VAL A 379 2.15 5.68 -8.25
C VAL A 379 3.33 6.21 -7.44
N HIS A 380 3.06 6.73 -6.26
CA HIS A 380 4.07 7.09 -5.27
C HIS A 380 4.32 5.89 -4.36
N VAL A 381 5.46 5.22 -4.55
CA VAL A 381 5.86 4.05 -3.75
C VAL A 381 6.83 4.49 -2.68
N ASP A 382 6.50 4.23 -1.44
CA ASP A 382 7.36 4.52 -0.29
C ASP A 382 8.63 3.67 -0.30
N LYS A 383 9.77 4.29 0.03
CA LYS A 383 11.08 3.64 -0.01
C LYS A 383 11.36 2.66 1.14
N GLU A 384 10.59 2.69 2.20
CA GLU A 384 10.74 1.77 3.33
C GLU A 384 9.66 0.69 3.36
N THR A 385 8.40 1.08 3.11
CA THR A 385 7.27 0.14 3.14
C THR A 385 7.08 -0.60 1.83
N TYR A 386 7.59 -0.07 0.71
CA TYR A 386 7.37 -0.55 -0.67
C TYR A 386 5.89 -0.61 -1.06
N TYR A 387 5.04 0.10 -0.32
CA TYR A 387 3.63 0.30 -0.67
C TYR A 387 3.43 1.58 -1.49
N ALA A 388 2.35 1.59 -2.24
CA ALA A 388 1.83 2.81 -2.81
C ALA A 388 1.24 3.66 -1.69
N GLN A 389 1.72 4.89 -1.53
CA GLN A 389 1.18 5.86 -0.60
C GLN A 389 0.04 6.66 -1.22
N TYR A 390 0.13 6.87 -2.53
CA TYR A 390 -0.82 7.67 -3.26
C TYR A 390 -0.80 7.28 -4.74
N LEU A 391 -1.98 7.18 -5.37
CA LEU A 391 -2.11 6.91 -6.79
C LEU A 391 -3.00 7.93 -7.46
N GLU A 392 -2.63 8.33 -8.67
CA GLU A 392 -3.47 9.08 -9.59
C GLU A 392 -3.75 8.23 -10.83
N MET A 393 -5.01 8.19 -11.24
CA MET A 393 -5.48 7.49 -12.42
C MET A 393 -5.91 8.52 -13.45
N VAL A 394 -5.14 8.61 -14.52
CA VAL A 394 -5.28 9.61 -15.57
C VAL A 394 -6.10 9.05 -16.73
N ASP A 395 -7.07 9.79 -17.20
CA ASP A 395 -7.90 9.38 -18.32
C ASP A 395 -7.20 9.52 -19.68
N ARG A 396 -7.91 9.25 -20.77
CA ARG A 396 -7.37 9.35 -22.13
C ARG A 396 -7.15 10.79 -22.62
N ASN A 397 -7.71 11.78 -21.92
CA ASN A 397 -7.50 13.20 -22.24
C ASN A 397 -6.30 13.79 -21.51
N GLY A 398 -5.73 13.06 -20.56
CA GLY A 398 -4.61 13.50 -19.71
C GLY A 398 -5.04 14.13 -18.39
N ASP A 399 -6.33 14.09 -18.06
CA ASP A 399 -6.87 14.64 -16.83
C ASP A 399 -6.89 13.58 -15.72
N ILE A 400 -6.62 13.99 -14.47
CA ILE A 400 -6.80 13.10 -13.31
C ILE A 400 -8.30 12.82 -13.18
N TRP A 401 -8.65 11.55 -13.24
CA TRP A 401 -10.02 11.09 -13.08
C TRP A 401 -10.29 10.57 -11.69
N ARG A 402 -9.44 9.64 -11.21
CA ARG A 402 -9.55 9.05 -9.88
C ARG A 402 -8.24 9.14 -9.13
N ILE A 403 -8.36 9.14 -7.83
CA ILE A 403 -7.24 8.95 -6.91
C ILE A 403 -7.52 7.76 -6.01
N TRP A 404 -6.45 7.19 -5.50
CA TRP A 404 -6.47 6.20 -4.43
C TRP A 404 -5.48 6.63 -3.35
N ASP A 405 -5.98 6.75 -2.14
CA ASP A 405 -5.20 7.03 -0.94
C ASP A 405 -5.59 6.01 0.12
N ASP A 406 -4.62 5.40 0.78
CA ASP A 406 -4.90 4.38 1.80
C ASP A 406 -3.96 4.49 3.00
N THR A 407 -4.38 3.89 4.11
CA THR A 407 -3.59 3.71 5.32
C THR A 407 -3.59 2.26 5.76
N ARG A 408 -2.57 1.89 6.51
CA ARG A 408 -2.37 0.53 6.99
C ARG A 408 -2.16 0.53 8.49
N ASP A 409 -2.37 -0.64 9.07
CA ASP A 409 -1.96 -0.98 10.42
C ASP A 409 -0.57 -1.58 10.33
N TRP A 410 0.45 -0.83 10.69
CA TRP A 410 1.78 -1.39 10.90
C TRP A 410 1.95 -1.82 12.36
N GLU A 411 2.27 -3.09 12.56
CA GLU A 411 2.60 -3.66 13.85
C GLU A 411 4.11 -3.54 14.13
N PRO A 412 4.56 -2.60 14.98
CA PRO A 412 5.99 -2.32 15.14
C PRO A 412 6.82 -3.52 15.61
N THR A 413 6.30 -4.33 16.54
CA THR A 413 7.05 -5.48 17.11
C THR A 413 7.30 -6.60 16.12
N THR A 414 6.47 -6.72 15.10
CA THR A 414 6.55 -7.79 14.07
C THR A 414 6.95 -7.30 12.68
N GLY A 415 6.79 -6.00 12.40
CA GLY A 415 6.93 -5.43 11.06
C GLY A 415 5.81 -5.85 10.10
N ARG A 416 4.66 -6.28 10.63
CA ARG A 416 3.50 -6.70 9.84
C ARG A 416 2.68 -5.49 9.42
N PHE A 417 2.25 -5.48 8.16
CA PHE A 417 1.30 -4.51 7.64
C PHE A 417 -0.05 -5.17 7.35
N MET A 418 -1.12 -4.50 7.70
CA MET A 418 -2.48 -4.85 7.29
C MET A 418 -3.22 -3.60 6.83
N TRP A 419 -4.01 -3.73 5.78
CA TRP A 419 -4.79 -2.64 5.24
C TRP A 419 -5.86 -2.17 6.23
N ARG A 420 -6.04 -0.88 6.40
CA ARG A 420 -6.95 -0.29 7.39
C ARG A 420 -8.08 0.49 6.75
N SER A 421 -7.76 1.44 5.91
CA SER A 421 -8.75 2.28 5.25
C SER A 421 -8.27 2.76 3.89
N ALA A 422 -9.19 3.17 3.04
CA ALA A 422 -8.89 3.81 1.77
C ALA A 422 -9.98 4.80 1.36
N VAL A 423 -9.56 5.79 0.60
CA VAL A 423 -10.44 6.67 -0.16
C VAL A 423 -10.16 6.47 -1.64
N ILE A 424 -11.17 6.07 -2.40
CA ILE A 424 -11.13 6.09 -3.85
C ILE A 424 -12.03 7.23 -4.28
N ALA A 425 -11.43 8.33 -4.73
CA ALA A 425 -12.15 9.54 -5.10
C ALA A 425 -12.16 9.71 -6.62
N ASN A 426 -13.35 9.88 -7.18
CA ASN A 426 -13.58 10.32 -8.55
C ASN A 426 -13.67 11.84 -8.53
N VAL A 427 -12.55 12.50 -8.82
CA VAL A 427 -12.43 13.96 -8.71
C VAL A 427 -13.22 14.70 -9.81
N ARG A 428 -13.58 14.01 -10.89
CA ARG A 428 -14.39 14.58 -11.99
C ARG A 428 -15.86 14.71 -11.61
N ASP A 429 -16.41 13.65 -11.00
CA ASP A 429 -17.84 13.56 -10.67
C ASP A 429 -18.10 13.88 -9.19
N GLU A 430 -17.05 14.23 -8.44
CA GLU A 430 -17.08 14.52 -7.00
C GLU A 430 -17.74 13.37 -6.19
N ARG A 431 -17.38 12.14 -6.52
CA ARG A 431 -17.87 10.94 -5.85
C ARG A 431 -16.72 10.21 -5.17
N ALA A 432 -17.01 9.54 -4.07
CA ALA A 432 -15.99 8.75 -3.39
C ALA A 432 -16.52 7.40 -2.92
N THR A 433 -15.63 6.42 -2.89
CA THR A 433 -15.79 5.22 -2.09
C THR A 433 -14.85 5.32 -0.91
N ILE A 434 -15.41 5.31 0.29
CA ILE A 434 -14.65 5.27 1.54
C ILE A 434 -14.70 3.85 2.08
N ILE A 435 -13.53 3.29 2.30
CA ILE A 435 -13.40 1.92 2.77
C ILE A 435 -12.81 1.94 4.18
N THR A 436 -13.44 1.20 5.08
CA THR A 436 -12.93 0.97 6.43
C THR A 436 -12.92 -0.52 6.75
N VAL A 437 -11.89 -0.95 7.46
CA VAL A 437 -11.73 -2.32 7.90
C VAL A 437 -11.91 -2.37 9.41
N ASP A 438 -12.95 -3.05 9.89
CA ASP A 438 -13.21 -3.20 11.33
C ASP A 438 -12.22 -4.16 11.98
N SER A 439 -11.95 -5.29 11.31
CA SER A 439 -11.02 -6.30 11.79
C SER A 439 -10.29 -7.00 10.67
N ALA A 440 -8.98 -7.14 10.83
CA ALA A 440 -8.10 -7.83 9.91
C ALA A 440 -7.27 -8.89 10.64
N TRP A 441 -7.07 -10.04 9.98
CA TRP A 441 -6.38 -11.19 10.53
C TRP A 441 -5.37 -11.73 9.51
N ASP A 442 -4.16 -12.01 9.96
CA ASP A 442 -3.10 -12.62 9.13
C ASP A 442 -3.03 -14.14 9.29
N LYS A 443 -3.81 -14.69 10.22
CA LYS A 443 -3.93 -16.12 10.46
C LYS A 443 -5.37 -16.46 10.75
N LEU A 444 -5.93 -17.36 9.97
CA LEU A 444 -7.27 -17.87 10.18
C LEU A 444 -7.26 -19.37 9.92
N ASP A 445 -7.40 -20.17 10.97
CA ASP A 445 -7.42 -21.65 10.86
C ASP A 445 -8.52 -22.15 9.92
N SER A 446 -9.63 -21.41 9.83
CA SER A 446 -10.76 -21.69 8.93
C SER A 446 -10.54 -21.22 7.50
N MET A 447 -9.44 -20.51 7.20
CA MET A 447 -9.10 -20.05 5.86
C MET A 447 -8.48 -21.17 5.02
N THR A 448 -9.33 -22.13 4.66
CA THR A 448 -8.95 -23.24 3.79
C THR A 448 -8.87 -22.80 2.33
N ASN A 449 -8.11 -23.51 1.49
CA ASN A 449 -8.02 -23.25 0.05
C ASN A 449 -9.39 -23.32 -0.66
N ALA A 450 -10.38 -23.94 -0.06
CA ALA A 450 -11.76 -24.01 -0.54
C ALA A 450 -12.41 -22.61 -0.72
N ILE A 451 -11.96 -21.61 0.01
CA ILE A 451 -12.43 -20.22 -0.13
C ILE A 451 -12.14 -19.67 -1.53
N PHE A 452 -11.03 -20.10 -2.14
CA PHE A 452 -10.62 -19.68 -3.48
C PHE A 452 -11.26 -20.50 -4.60
N ASN A 453 -12.36 -21.21 -4.28
CA ASN A 453 -13.26 -21.82 -5.25
C ASN A 453 -14.60 -21.09 -5.22
N ILE A 454 -15.02 -20.53 -6.36
CA ILE A 454 -16.23 -19.69 -6.43
C ILE A 454 -17.50 -20.42 -6.00
N ASP A 455 -17.63 -21.73 -6.29
CA ASP A 455 -18.81 -22.51 -5.91
C ASP A 455 -18.87 -22.77 -4.42
N GLN A 456 -17.72 -23.01 -3.78
CA GLN A 456 -17.63 -23.21 -2.33
C GLN A 456 -17.76 -21.88 -1.56
N LEU A 457 -17.23 -20.78 -2.11
CA LEU A 457 -17.40 -19.45 -1.51
C LEU A 457 -18.87 -19.00 -1.56
N ARG A 458 -19.55 -19.24 -2.67
CA ARG A 458 -20.98 -18.97 -2.83
C ARG A 458 -21.83 -19.60 -1.73
N ASP A 459 -21.51 -20.79 -1.30
CA ASP A 459 -22.28 -21.56 -0.33
C ASP A 459 -22.06 -21.10 1.12
N ARG A 460 -21.14 -20.14 1.36
CA ARG A 460 -20.87 -19.50 2.66
C ARG A 460 -21.74 -18.26 2.96
N ARG A 461 -22.85 -18.04 2.25
CA ARG A 461 -23.75 -16.86 2.33
C ARG A 461 -24.31 -16.55 3.72
#